data_1280238ec83a0a0e0ed940e62a71bca7
#
_entry.id   1280238ec83a0a0e0ed940e62a71bca7
#
_cell.length_a   1.000
_cell.length_b   1.000
_cell.length_c   1.000
_cell.angle_alpha   90.00
_cell.angle_beta   90.00
_cell.angle_gamma   90.00
#
_symmetry.space_group_name_H-M   'P 1'
#
loop_
_entity.id
_entity.type
_entity.pdbx_description
1 polymer ?
#
loop_
_entity_poly.entity_id
_entity_poly.type
_entity_poly.pdbx_seq_one_letter_code
_entity_poly.pdbx_strand_id
1 'polypeptide(L)'
;MDYPLTSATRHTLPNGLTVILDPDHSAPVLSVQAWIATGSIHEGAKLGSGLSHFLEHMVFKGTRDFSSEELAQTVQAGGGHWNAYTTFDRTVYYIDGPALSLEPFLKCLTGLVFFPTIPEADFENEKDVIRREIDMGLDDPGNASTRLLLSTAFTVDARRHPVIGHRHLFDEISYGDLKDYHRTRYTPDRTHLVISGDFDPAQASALIDSLTADCRIVSGPEPHIQRDAQQLGPREGFDTFDIPTSNLCLS
;
A
#
# COMPACT_ATOMS: atom_id res chain seq x y z
N MET A 1 14.82 30.24 6.13
CA MET A 1 15.27 29.07 6.89
C MET A 1 15.97 28.16 5.90
N ASP A 2 17.26 27.99 6.03
CA ASP A 2 18.00 27.00 5.24
C ASP A 2 17.64 25.63 5.84
N TYR A 3 16.88 24.83 5.10
CA TYR A 3 16.70 23.42 5.46
C TYR A 3 18.04 22.72 5.32
N PRO A 4 18.48 21.90 6.29
CA PRO A 4 19.68 21.11 6.11
C PRO A 4 19.51 20.25 4.85
N LEU A 5 20.57 20.23 4.02
CA LEU A 5 20.60 19.33 2.88
C LEU A 5 20.54 17.90 3.42
N THR A 6 19.59 17.11 2.94
CA THR A 6 19.48 15.70 3.30
C THR A 6 20.72 14.94 2.81
N SER A 7 21.18 13.99 3.61
CA SER A 7 22.22 13.01 3.22
C SER A 7 21.65 11.89 2.35
N ALA A 8 20.35 11.90 2.07
CA ALA A 8 19.68 10.88 1.33
C ALA A 8 20.27 10.69 -0.07
N THR A 9 20.53 9.45 -0.42
CA THR A 9 20.96 9.05 -1.75
C THR A 9 19.84 8.28 -2.44
N ARG A 10 19.75 8.41 -3.77
CA ARG A 10 18.80 7.69 -4.60
C ARG A 10 19.52 7.01 -5.75
N HIS A 11 19.27 5.73 -5.95
CA HIS A 11 19.75 4.98 -7.12
C HIS A 11 18.69 3.97 -7.58
N THR A 12 18.86 3.46 -8.79
CA THR A 12 17.97 2.45 -9.37
C THR A 12 18.78 1.21 -9.69
N LEU A 13 18.31 0.06 -9.21
CA LEU A 13 18.93 -1.24 -9.46
C LEU A 13 18.66 -1.71 -10.90
N PRO A 14 19.44 -2.68 -11.42
CA PRO A 14 19.24 -3.21 -12.78
C PRO A 14 17.84 -3.81 -13.02
N ASN A 15 17.18 -4.31 -11.96
CA ASN A 15 15.80 -4.82 -12.01
C ASN A 15 14.73 -3.71 -11.96
N GLY A 16 15.12 -2.42 -11.94
CA GLY A 16 14.22 -1.28 -11.93
C GLY A 16 13.83 -0.76 -10.55
N LEU A 17 14.17 -1.48 -9.46
CA LEU A 17 13.88 -1.04 -8.09
C LEU A 17 14.60 0.26 -7.77
N THR A 18 13.85 1.27 -7.34
CA THR A 18 14.45 2.50 -6.83
C THR A 18 14.73 2.35 -5.35
N VAL A 19 15.98 2.61 -4.95
CA VAL A 19 16.43 2.57 -3.55
C VAL A 19 16.76 3.98 -3.09
N ILE A 20 16.25 4.36 -1.91
CA ILE A 20 16.51 5.63 -1.24
C ILE A 20 17.08 5.31 0.13
N LEU A 21 18.30 5.78 0.38
CA LEU A 21 19.02 5.59 1.65
C LEU A 21 19.25 6.94 2.30
N ASP A 22 18.73 7.12 3.51
CA ASP A 22 18.83 8.34 4.30
C ASP A 22 19.45 8.01 5.69
N PRO A 23 20.78 7.84 5.78
CA PRO A 23 21.45 7.50 7.02
C PRO A 23 21.42 8.67 8.01
N ASP A 24 20.92 8.41 9.22
CA ASP A 24 20.91 9.32 10.36
C ASP A 24 21.28 8.57 11.64
N HIS A 25 22.46 8.84 12.17
CA HIS A 25 23.02 8.19 13.36
C HIS A 25 22.67 8.93 14.67
N SER A 26 21.69 9.82 14.66
CA SER A 26 21.29 10.60 15.85
C SER A 26 20.57 9.75 16.91
N ALA A 27 19.94 8.64 16.52
CA ALA A 27 19.28 7.69 17.39
C ALA A 27 19.41 6.26 16.84
N PRO A 28 19.51 5.21 17.69
CA PRO A 28 19.71 3.82 17.25
C PRO A 28 18.40 3.17 16.76
N VAL A 29 17.70 3.83 15.86
CA VAL A 29 16.44 3.38 15.27
C VAL A 29 16.47 3.55 13.76
N LEU A 30 15.64 2.78 13.06
CA LEU A 30 15.46 2.90 11.61
C LEU A 30 14.01 2.62 11.19
N SER A 31 13.68 3.11 10.03
CA SER A 31 12.46 2.79 9.28
C SER A 31 12.84 2.17 7.94
N VAL A 32 12.26 1.02 7.62
CA VAL A 32 12.34 0.41 6.29
C VAL A 32 10.95 0.45 5.67
N GLN A 33 10.85 0.99 4.45
CA GLN A 33 9.57 1.24 3.79
C GLN A 33 9.61 0.78 2.34
N ALA A 34 8.52 0.18 1.88
CA ALA A 34 8.29 -0.15 0.47
C ALA A 34 7.06 0.62 -0.03
N TRP A 35 7.29 1.52 -0.98
CA TRP A 35 6.27 2.36 -1.61
C TRP A 35 6.00 1.83 -3.02
N ILE A 36 4.86 1.20 -3.20
CA ILE A 36 4.44 0.68 -4.49
C ILE A 36 3.58 1.74 -5.19
N ALA A 37 3.97 2.16 -6.41
CA ALA A 37 3.23 3.12 -7.23
C ALA A 37 1.96 2.46 -7.82
N THR A 38 1.12 1.94 -6.93
CA THR A 38 -0.10 1.22 -7.24
C THR A 38 -1.08 1.37 -6.08
N GLY A 39 -2.28 1.82 -6.37
CA GLY A 39 -3.39 1.99 -5.44
C GLY A 39 -4.72 1.82 -6.16
N SER A 40 -5.82 2.22 -5.54
CA SER A 40 -7.18 1.91 -6.02
C SER A 40 -7.49 2.44 -7.43
N ILE A 41 -6.86 3.52 -7.89
CA ILE A 41 -7.04 4.03 -9.26
C ILE A 41 -6.43 3.11 -10.33
N HIS A 42 -5.58 2.16 -9.93
CA HIS A 42 -4.86 1.26 -10.83
C HIS A 42 -5.53 -0.12 -10.96
N GLU A 43 -6.74 -0.32 -10.44
CA GLU A 43 -7.45 -1.60 -10.46
C GLU A 43 -8.01 -1.99 -11.84
N GLY A 44 -7.88 -1.12 -12.83
CA GLY A 44 -8.24 -1.41 -14.23
C GLY A 44 -9.70 -1.83 -14.38
N ALA A 45 -9.96 -3.03 -14.91
CA ALA A 45 -11.32 -3.55 -15.09
C ALA A 45 -12.06 -3.83 -13.76
N LYS A 46 -11.34 -3.86 -12.64
CA LYS A 46 -11.87 -4.04 -11.29
C LYS A 46 -11.97 -2.70 -10.52
N LEU A 47 -11.94 -1.57 -11.22
CA LEU A 47 -11.99 -0.26 -10.58
C LEU A 47 -13.19 -0.14 -9.62
N GLY A 48 -12.88 0.31 -8.40
CA GLY A 48 -13.86 0.46 -7.33
C GLY A 48 -14.20 -0.82 -6.58
N SER A 49 -13.50 -1.92 -6.87
CA SER A 49 -13.69 -3.18 -6.12
C SER A 49 -12.92 -3.25 -4.81
N GLY A 50 -11.88 -2.41 -4.60
CA GLY A 50 -11.00 -2.49 -3.44
C GLY A 50 -9.94 -3.59 -3.55
N LEU A 51 -9.63 -4.01 -4.78
CA LEU A 51 -8.64 -5.06 -5.04
C LEU A 51 -7.25 -4.71 -4.49
N SER A 52 -6.87 -3.42 -4.53
CA SER A 52 -5.59 -2.92 -3.97
C SER A 52 -5.53 -3.10 -2.45
N HIS A 53 -6.59 -2.73 -1.76
CA HIS A 53 -6.71 -2.89 -0.31
C HIS A 53 -6.79 -4.37 0.10
N PHE A 54 -7.50 -5.18 -0.67
CA PHE A 54 -7.55 -6.61 -0.43
C PHE A 54 -6.18 -7.28 -0.58
N LEU A 55 -5.40 -6.88 -1.58
CA LEU A 55 -4.03 -7.39 -1.74
C LEU A 55 -3.14 -6.97 -0.57
N GLU A 56 -3.29 -5.74 -0.06
CA GLU A 56 -2.58 -5.27 1.13
C GLU A 56 -2.77 -6.23 2.31
N HIS A 57 -3.99 -6.69 2.60
CA HIS A 57 -4.26 -7.67 3.64
C HIS A 57 -3.63 -9.04 3.35
N MET A 58 -3.76 -9.50 2.11
CA MET A 58 -3.38 -10.87 1.75
C MET A 58 -1.87 -11.11 1.73
N VAL A 59 -1.03 -10.09 1.50
CA VAL A 59 0.43 -10.28 1.53
C VAL A 59 0.96 -10.61 2.92
N PHE A 60 0.24 -10.24 4.00
CA PHE A 60 0.60 -10.58 5.37
C PHE A 60 0.32 -12.05 5.75
N LYS A 61 -0.35 -12.82 4.89
CA LYS A 61 -0.69 -14.22 5.15
C LYS A 61 0.48 -15.20 4.96
N GLY A 62 1.65 -14.68 4.60
CA GLY A 62 2.90 -15.42 4.49
C GLY A 62 3.69 -15.06 3.25
N THR A 63 4.95 -15.43 3.27
CA THR A 63 5.91 -15.19 2.19
C THR A 63 6.59 -16.51 1.80
N ARG A 64 7.45 -16.46 0.78
CA ARG A 64 8.28 -17.62 0.39
C ARG A 64 9.10 -18.18 1.56
N ASP A 65 9.56 -17.29 2.46
CA ASP A 65 10.54 -17.63 3.51
C ASP A 65 9.92 -17.70 4.91
N PHE A 66 8.71 -17.17 5.11
CA PHE A 66 8.05 -17.08 6.40
C PHE A 66 6.55 -17.36 6.29
N SER A 67 6.01 -18.10 7.23
CA SER A 67 4.58 -18.10 7.53
C SER A 67 4.13 -16.76 8.10
N SER A 68 2.81 -16.52 8.16
CA SER A 68 2.25 -15.31 8.79
C SER A 68 2.69 -15.14 10.25
N GLU A 69 2.74 -16.24 11.00
CA GLU A 69 3.17 -16.24 12.40
C GLU A 69 4.67 -15.92 12.54
N GLU A 70 5.52 -16.54 11.71
CA GLU A 70 6.97 -16.28 11.71
C GLU A 70 7.30 -14.84 11.31
N LEU A 71 6.56 -14.25 10.36
CA LEU A 71 6.68 -12.82 10.02
C LEU A 71 6.43 -11.95 11.25
N ALA A 72 5.29 -12.15 11.92
CA ALA A 72 4.91 -11.37 13.10
C ALA A 72 5.94 -11.55 14.23
N GLN A 73 6.37 -12.79 14.48
CA GLN A 73 7.38 -13.10 15.50
C GLN A 73 8.73 -12.46 15.17
N THR A 74 9.16 -12.48 13.91
CA THR A 74 10.44 -11.88 13.47
C THR A 74 10.44 -10.37 13.71
N VAL A 75 9.36 -9.68 13.32
CA VAL A 75 9.24 -8.23 13.55
C VAL A 75 9.18 -7.91 15.04
N GLN A 76 8.37 -8.66 15.81
CA GLN A 76 8.23 -8.45 17.24
C GLN A 76 9.53 -8.75 18.01
N ALA A 77 10.22 -9.84 17.69
CA ALA A 77 11.51 -10.20 18.32
C ALA A 77 12.61 -9.16 18.01
N GLY A 78 12.54 -8.54 16.82
CA GLY A 78 13.39 -7.41 16.44
C GLY A 78 13.02 -6.10 17.14
N GLY A 79 11.97 -6.07 17.97
CA GLY A 79 11.48 -4.84 18.61
C GLY A 79 10.78 -3.90 17.63
N GLY A 80 10.34 -4.42 16.48
CA GLY A 80 9.73 -3.64 15.40
C GLY A 80 8.22 -3.46 15.57
N HIS A 81 7.74 -2.40 14.96
CA HIS A 81 6.34 -2.14 14.69
C HIS A 81 6.15 -2.06 13.16
N TRP A 82 5.19 -2.77 12.64
CA TRP A 82 4.88 -2.76 11.22
C TRP A 82 3.43 -2.37 10.95
N ASN A 83 3.22 -1.80 9.76
CA ASN A 83 1.88 -1.52 9.27
C ASN A 83 1.90 -1.35 7.75
N ALA A 84 0.72 -1.19 7.16
CA ALA A 84 0.54 -0.85 5.76
C ALA A 84 -0.64 0.10 5.59
N TYR A 85 -0.72 0.74 4.43
CA TYR A 85 -1.89 1.48 4.01
C TYR A 85 -1.98 1.57 2.49
N THR A 86 -3.19 1.56 1.98
CA THR A 86 -3.51 1.79 0.57
C THR A 86 -4.18 3.15 0.40
N THR A 87 -3.76 3.88 -0.63
CA THR A 87 -4.39 5.12 -1.07
C THR A 87 -4.86 4.99 -2.53
N PHE A 88 -5.21 6.12 -3.15
CA PHE A 88 -5.60 6.15 -4.55
C PHE A 88 -4.47 5.74 -5.49
N ASP A 89 -3.24 6.20 -5.23
CA ASP A 89 -2.10 6.10 -6.14
C ASP A 89 -0.95 5.21 -5.65
N ARG A 90 -1.00 4.75 -4.41
CA ARG A 90 0.07 3.95 -3.80
C ARG A 90 -0.43 3.00 -2.73
N THR A 91 0.36 1.95 -2.50
CA THR A 91 0.30 1.10 -1.31
C THR A 91 1.67 1.13 -0.64
N VAL A 92 1.70 1.28 0.67
CA VAL A 92 2.94 1.41 1.44
C VAL A 92 2.95 0.38 2.55
N TYR A 93 4.07 -0.31 2.68
CA TYR A 93 4.39 -1.22 3.80
C TYR A 93 5.59 -0.67 4.53
N TYR A 94 5.60 -0.70 5.84
CA TYR A 94 6.73 -0.20 6.62
C TYR A 94 6.95 -0.97 7.91
N ILE A 95 8.20 -0.99 8.35
CA ILE A 95 8.64 -1.55 9.62
C ILE A 95 9.57 -0.53 10.28
N ASP A 96 9.21 -0.08 11.47
CA ASP A 96 10.00 0.83 12.30
C ASP A 96 10.54 0.07 13.50
N GLY A 97 11.79 0.32 13.90
CA GLY A 97 12.36 -0.35 15.07
C GLY A 97 13.83 -0.09 15.29
N PRO A 98 14.49 -0.88 16.15
CA PRO A 98 15.91 -0.74 16.47
C PRO A 98 16.80 -0.97 15.25
N ALA A 99 17.87 -0.17 15.13
CA ALA A 99 18.87 -0.22 14.06
C ALA A 99 19.49 -1.62 13.86
N LEU A 100 19.67 -2.38 14.93
CA LEU A 100 20.23 -3.73 14.90
C LEU A 100 19.37 -4.74 14.12
N SER A 101 18.11 -4.41 13.85
CA SER A 101 17.14 -5.29 13.18
C SER A 101 16.99 -4.99 11.68
N LEU A 102 17.93 -4.26 11.06
CA LEU A 102 17.89 -3.93 9.63
C LEU A 102 17.67 -5.16 8.74
N GLU A 103 18.49 -6.20 8.91
CA GLU A 103 18.44 -7.40 8.07
C GLU A 103 17.10 -8.15 8.19
N PRO A 104 16.62 -8.53 9.40
CA PRO A 104 15.32 -9.19 9.52
C PRO A 104 14.17 -8.33 9.02
N PHE A 105 14.19 -7.02 9.21
CA PHE A 105 13.13 -6.13 8.72
C PHE A 105 13.12 -6.03 7.20
N LEU A 106 14.29 -5.87 6.56
CA LEU A 106 14.40 -5.89 5.10
C LEU A 106 13.94 -7.22 4.51
N LYS A 107 14.30 -8.34 5.15
CA LYS A 107 13.89 -9.67 4.70
C LYS A 107 12.38 -9.86 4.80
N CYS A 108 11.75 -9.45 5.88
CA CYS A 108 10.30 -9.46 6.02
C CYS A 108 9.63 -8.56 4.98
N LEU A 109 10.07 -7.30 4.84
CA LEU A 109 9.46 -6.32 3.96
C LEU A 109 9.56 -6.70 2.48
N THR A 110 10.74 -7.12 2.02
CA THR A 110 10.92 -7.57 0.63
C THR A 110 10.15 -8.86 0.35
N GLY A 111 10.06 -9.75 1.34
CA GLY A 111 9.23 -10.96 1.28
C GLY A 111 7.75 -10.63 1.07
N LEU A 112 7.20 -9.71 1.88
CA LEU A 112 5.80 -9.26 1.77
C LEU A 112 5.49 -8.67 0.40
N VAL A 113 6.38 -7.83 -0.13
CA VAL A 113 6.14 -7.09 -1.38
C VAL A 113 6.33 -7.97 -2.60
N PHE A 114 7.45 -8.71 -2.67
CA PHE A 114 7.85 -9.38 -3.92
C PHE A 114 7.58 -10.89 -3.92
N PHE A 115 7.48 -11.51 -2.76
CA PHE A 115 7.38 -12.97 -2.64
C PHE A 115 6.28 -13.45 -1.69
N PRO A 116 5.09 -12.79 -1.64
CA PRO A 116 4.00 -13.29 -0.81
C PRO A 116 3.47 -14.62 -1.36
N THR A 117 3.03 -15.50 -0.47
CA THR A 117 2.40 -16.76 -0.86
C THR A 117 0.96 -16.59 -1.32
N ILE A 118 0.26 -15.57 -0.81
CA ILE A 118 -1.17 -15.30 -1.05
C ILE A 118 -1.97 -16.61 -0.99
N PRO A 119 -2.12 -17.25 0.19
CA PRO A 119 -2.71 -18.58 0.28
C PRO A 119 -4.20 -18.55 -0.11
N GLU A 120 -4.62 -19.47 -0.98
CA GLU A 120 -6.03 -19.60 -1.40
C GLU A 120 -6.94 -19.96 -0.22
N ALA A 121 -6.42 -20.70 0.75
CA ALA A 121 -7.16 -21.09 1.96
C ALA A 121 -7.60 -19.89 2.82
N ASP A 122 -6.87 -18.78 2.76
CA ASP A 122 -7.16 -17.56 3.53
C ASP A 122 -8.04 -16.57 2.76
N PHE A 123 -8.26 -16.79 1.46
CA PHE A 123 -8.94 -15.85 0.58
C PHE A 123 -10.35 -15.50 1.04
N GLU A 124 -11.21 -16.49 1.29
CA GLU A 124 -12.58 -16.23 1.72
C GLU A 124 -12.66 -15.71 3.15
N ASN A 125 -11.80 -16.18 4.04
CA ASN A 125 -11.74 -15.69 5.42
C ASN A 125 -11.38 -14.20 5.45
N GLU A 126 -10.42 -13.79 4.64
CA GLU A 126 -10.02 -12.39 4.56
C GLU A 126 -11.04 -11.51 3.84
N LYS A 127 -11.76 -12.06 2.84
CA LYS A 127 -12.94 -11.37 2.27
C LYS A 127 -13.96 -11.03 3.36
N ASP A 128 -14.21 -11.93 4.29
CA ASP A 128 -15.15 -11.69 5.39
C ASP A 128 -14.64 -10.62 6.37
N VAL A 129 -13.34 -10.50 6.57
CA VAL A 129 -12.75 -9.39 7.35
C VAL A 129 -13.04 -8.06 6.66
N ILE A 130 -12.69 -7.93 5.39
CA ILE A 130 -12.87 -6.68 4.63
C ILE A 130 -14.35 -6.33 4.46
N ARG A 131 -15.24 -7.32 4.32
CA ARG A 131 -16.69 -7.10 4.32
C ARG A 131 -17.17 -6.40 5.59
N ARG A 132 -16.65 -6.80 6.75
CA ARG A 132 -16.96 -6.12 8.02
C ARG A 132 -16.36 -4.72 8.08
N GLU A 133 -15.17 -4.50 7.54
CA GLU A 133 -14.57 -3.17 7.46
C GLU A 133 -15.37 -2.23 6.53
N ILE A 134 -15.87 -2.72 5.41
CA ILE A 134 -16.77 -1.96 4.53
C ILE A 134 -18.04 -1.57 5.30
N ASP A 135 -18.66 -2.52 6.01
CA ASP A 135 -19.88 -2.28 6.78
C ASP A 135 -19.62 -1.27 7.92
N MET A 136 -18.52 -1.42 8.66
CA MET A 136 -18.11 -0.44 9.70
C MET A 136 -17.84 0.95 9.11
N GLY A 137 -17.21 1.01 7.93
CA GLY A 137 -16.97 2.27 7.22
C GLY A 137 -18.25 2.94 6.71
N LEU A 138 -19.32 2.19 6.49
CA LEU A 138 -20.64 2.74 6.14
C LEU A 138 -21.29 3.43 7.34
N ASP A 139 -21.04 2.95 8.55
CA ASP A 139 -21.59 3.48 9.79
C ASP A 139 -20.78 4.66 10.35
N ASP A 140 -19.63 5.00 9.74
CA ASP A 140 -18.80 6.12 10.15
C ASP A 140 -19.17 7.42 9.42
N PRO A 141 -19.58 8.50 10.14
CA PRO A 141 -19.99 9.75 9.51
C PRO A 141 -18.85 10.50 8.79
N GLY A 142 -17.61 10.34 9.22
CA GLY A 142 -16.43 10.92 8.56
C GLY A 142 -16.20 10.27 7.19
N ASN A 143 -16.27 8.94 7.14
CA ASN A 143 -16.18 8.18 5.91
C ASN A 143 -17.36 8.47 4.96
N ALA A 144 -18.59 8.61 5.50
CA ALA A 144 -19.76 8.99 4.72
C ALA A 144 -19.57 10.37 4.06
N SER A 145 -19.11 11.36 4.83
CA SER A 145 -18.80 12.71 4.33
C SER A 145 -17.72 12.70 3.26
N THR A 146 -16.65 11.93 3.45
CA THR A 146 -15.57 11.81 2.47
C THR A 146 -16.04 11.14 1.17
N ARG A 147 -16.84 10.07 1.26
CA ARG A 147 -17.44 9.41 0.09
C ARG A 147 -18.35 10.36 -0.69
N LEU A 148 -19.21 11.09 0.03
CA LEU A 148 -20.11 12.08 -0.59
C LEU A 148 -19.30 13.18 -1.30
N LEU A 149 -18.28 13.72 -0.65
CA LEU A 149 -17.40 14.74 -1.22
C LEU A 149 -16.75 14.25 -2.52
N LEU A 150 -16.10 13.09 -2.48
CA LEU A 150 -15.37 12.58 -3.65
C LEU A 150 -16.30 12.16 -4.79
N SER A 151 -17.45 11.54 -4.49
CA SER A 151 -18.44 11.17 -5.53
C SER A 151 -19.14 12.38 -6.13
N THR A 152 -19.21 13.51 -5.42
CA THR A 152 -19.74 14.79 -5.91
C THR A 152 -18.68 15.56 -6.71
N ALA A 153 -17.44 15.62 -6.20
CA ALA A 153 -16.34 16.33 -6.85
C ALA A 153 -15.92 15.65 -8.18
N PHE A 154 -15.94 14.32 -8.24
CA PHE A 154 -15.53 13.54 -9.41
C PHE A 154 -16.71 12.83 -10.06
N THR A 155 -16.83 12.92 -11.39
CA THR A 155 -17.89 12.25 -12.17
C THR A 155 -17.42 10.96 -12.84
N VAL A 156 -16.18 10.95 -13.36
CA VAL A 156 -15.57 9.80 -14.05
C VAL A 156 -14.19 9.44 -13.52
N ASP A 157 -13.51 10.35 -12.82
CA ASP A 157 -12.20 10.09 -12.23
C ASP A 157 -12.29 8.92 -11.22
N ALA A 158 -11.29 8.05 -11.24
CA ALA A 158 -11.25 6.86 -10.40
C ALA A 158 -11.35 7.16 -8.89
N ARG A 159 -10.95 8.36 -8.46
CA ARG A 159 -11.00 8.80 -7.06
C ARG A 159 -12.42 8.99 -6.50
N ARG A 160 -13.43 8.94 -7.36
CA ARG A 160 -14.84 8.90 -6.93
C ARG A 160 -15.22 7.64 -6.14
N HIS A 161 -14.44 6.57 -6.30
CA HIS A 161 -14.67 5.30 -5.63
C HIS A 161 -13.86 5.23 -4.32
N PRO A 162 -14.41 4.66 -3.24
CA PRO A 162 -13.67 4.46 -1.99
C PRO A 162 -12.53 3.46 -2.22
N VAL A 163 -11.40 3.67 -1.53
CA VAL A 163 -10.21 2.80 -1.64
C VAL A 163 -10.54 1.37 -1.23
N ILE A 164 -11.35 1.19 -0.18
CA ILE A 164 -11.80 -0.14 0.29
C ILE A 164 -12.76 -0.84 -0.70
N GLY A 165 -13.29 -0.09 -1.67
CA GLY A 165 -14.21 -0.58 -2.69
C GLY A 165 -15.69 -0.52 -2.29
N HIS A 166 -16.54 -0.82 -3.29
CA HIS A 166 -17.99 -0.99 -3.11
C HIS A 166 -18.27 -2.47 -2.85
N ARG A 167 -19.10 -2.80 -1.86
CA ARG A 167 -19.40 -4.16 -1.43
C ARG A 167 -19.74 -5.11 -2.59
N HIS A 168 -20.64 -4.70 -3.49
CA HIS A 168 -21.06 -5.55 -4.60
C HIS A 168 -19.94 -5.82 -5.61
N LEU A 169 -19.03 -4.87 -5.85
CA LEU A 169 -17.86 -5.06 -6.72
C LEU A 169 -16.76 -5.88 -6.01
N PHE A 170 -16.60 -5.67 -4.70
CA PHE A 170 -15.68 -6.44 -3.89
C PHE A 170 -16.01 -7.93 -3.87
N ASP A 171 -17.29 -8.26 -3.78
CA ASP A 171 -17.77 -9.64 -3.77
C ASP A 171 -17.46 -10.39 -5.09
N GLU A 172 -17.29 -9.66 -6.21
CA GLU A 172 -16.92 -10.22 -7.51
C GLU A 172 -15.41 -10.47 -7.70
N ILE A 173 -14.57 -10.08 -6.75
CA ILE A 173 -13.13 -10.35 -6.83
C ILE A 173 -12.89 -11.85 -6.71
N SER A 174 -12.21 -12.43 -7.70
CA SER A 174 -11.74 -13.80 -7.66
C SER A 174 -10.31 -13.91 -7.13
N TYR A 175 -9.93 -15.09 -6.69
CA TYR A 175 -8.55 -15.38 -6.29
C TYR A 175 -7.55 -15.14 -7.44
N GLY A 176 -7.95 -15.45 -8.68
CA GLY A 176 -7.16 -15.18 -9.87
C GLY A 176 -6.90 -13.69 -10.09
N ASP A 177 -7.92 -12.83 -9.89
CA ASP A 177 -7.78 -11.38 -10.00
C ASP A 177 -6.70 -10.86 -9.03
N LEU A 178 -6.72 -11.34 -7.79
CA LEU A 178 -5.77 -10.94 -6.75
C LEU A 178 -4.32 -11.30 -7.10
N LYS A 179 -4.10 -12.55 -7.56
CA LYS A 179 -2.76 -13.01 -7.97
C LYS A 179 -2.25 -12.28 -9.21
N ASP A 180 -3.11 -12.05 -10.19
CA ASP A 180 -2.74 -11.31 -11.41
C ASP A 180 -2.43 -9.86 -11.10
N TYR A 181 -3.17 -9.25 -10.16
CA TYR A 181 -2.92 -7.89 -9.71
C TYR A 181 -1.56 -7.78 -9.01
N HIS A 182 -1.24 -8.68 -8.07
CA HIS A 182 0.08 -8.72 -7.46
C HIS A 182 1.18 -8.88 -8.51
N ARG A 183 1.07 -9.90 -9.37
CA ARG A 183 2.06 -10.23 -10.40
C ARG A 183 2.37 -9.06 -11.33
N THR A 184 1.37 -8.25 -11.67
CA THR A 184 1.48 -7.17 -12.67
C THR A 184 1.73 -5.79 -12.07
N ARG A 185 1.47 -5.61 -10.78
CA ARG A 185 1.54 -4.29 -10.11
C ARG A 185 2.63 -4.21 -9.04
N TYR A 186 2.99 -5.32 -8.37
CA TYR A 186 4.01 -5.35 -7.33
C TYR A 186 5.37 -5.74 -7.94
N THR A 187 5.87 -4.88 -8.80
CA THR A 187 7.11 -5.11 -9.56
C THR A 187 8.20 -4.13 -9.10
N PRO A 188 9.49 -4.48 -9.24
CA PRO A 188 10.59 -3.63 -8.82
C PRO A 188 10.55 -2.22 -9.43
N ASP A 189 10.24 -2.10 -10.71
CA ASP A 189 10.18 -0.82 -11.44
C ASP A 189 9.06 0.12 -10.95
N ARG A 190 8.09 -0.40 -10.19
CA ARG A 190 7.01 0.35 -9.56
C ARG A 190 7.21 0.56 -8.06
N THR A 191 8.33 0.07 -7.52
CA THR A 191 8.59 0.09 -6.09
C THR A 191 9.75 1.03 -5.76
N HIS A 192 9.55 1.84 -4.72
CA HIS A 192 10.59 2.59 -4.06
C HIS A 192 10.84 1.97 -2.69
N LEU A 193 12.04 1.45 -2.46
CA LEU A 193 12.48 0.97 -1.16
C LEU A 193 13.23 2.09 -0.45
N VAL A 194 12.76 2.49 0.72
CA VAL A 194 13.30 3.61 1.50
C VAL A 194 13.81 3.09 2.83
N ILE A 195 15.03 3.46 3.21
CA ILE A 195 15.58 3.21 4.54
C ILE A 195 16.03 4.55 5.10
N SER A 196 15.52 4.90 6.29
CA SER A 196 15.94 6.10 7.03
C SER A 196 16.28 5.72 8.47
N GLY A 197 17.35 6.30 9.03
CA GLY A 197 17.79 6.08 10.40
C GLY A 197 19.22 5.58 10.52
N ASP A 198 19.51 4.86 11.60
CA ASP A 198 20.88 4.42 11.94
C ASP A 198 21.22 3.09 11.23
N PHE A 199 21.95 3.17 10.13
CA PHE A 199 22.42 2.00 9.39
C PHE A 199 23.67 2.32 8.55
N ASP A 200 24.42 1.28 8.18
CA ASP A 200 25.50 1.39 7.20
C ASP A 200 24.93 1.28 5.77
N PRO A 201 25.08 2.32 4.92
CA PRO A 201 24.54 2.31 3.54
C PRO A 201 25.12 1.19 2.65
N ALA A 202 26.38 0.81 2.85
CA ALA A 202 26.99 -0.25 2.06
C ALA A 202 26.42 -1.63 2.43
N GLN A 203 26.22 -1.87 3.74
CA GLN A 203 25.55 -3.09 4.22
C GLN A 203 24.10 -3.15 3.72
N ALA A 204 23.35 -2.06 3.84
CA ALA A 204 21.96 -1.99 3.36
C ALA A 204 21.87 -2.27 1.87
N SER A 205 22.73 -1.67 1.03
CA SER A 205 22.76 -1.90 -0.41
C SER A 205 23.03 -3.36 -0.75
N ALA A 206 24.03 -3.98 -0.11
CA ALA A 206 24.36 -5.39 -0.36
C ALA A 206 23.22 -6.34 0.03
N LEU A 207 22.51 -6.06 1.14
CA LEU A 207 21.32 -6.81 1.55
C LEU A 207 20.19 -6.67 0.54
N ILE A 208 19.89 -5.45 0.09
CA ILE A 208 18.84 -5.19 -0.89
C ILE A 208 19.14 -5.91 -2.20
N ASP A 209 20.37 -5.81 -2.71
CA ASP A 209 20.79 -6.51 -3.93
C ASP A 209 20.55 -8.02 -3.81
N SER A 210 20.95 -8.61 -2.69
CA SER A 210 20.77 -10.05 -2.44
C SER A 210 19.28 -10.44 -2.34
N LEU A 211 18.48 -9.68 -1.58
CA LEU A 211 17.08 -9.98 -1.32
C LEU A 211 16.18 -9.78 -2.55
N THR A 212 16.60 -8.93 -3.50
CA THR A 212 15.82 -8.59 -4.70
C THR A 212 16.39 -9.16 -5.99
N ALA A 213 17.43 -9.99 -5.92
CA ALA A 213 18.10 -10.60 -7.09
C ALA A 213 17.14 -11.43 -7.96
N ASP A 214 16.19 -12.14 -7.33
CA ASP A 214 15.20 -12.99 -8.02
C ASP A 214 13.97 -12.20 -8.52
N CYS A 215 13.86 -10.92 -8.19
CA CYS A 215 12.72 -10.09 -8.60
C CYS A 215 12.73 -9.89 -10.11
N ARG A 216 11.57 -10.10 -10.74
CA ARG A 216 11.41 -9.94 -12.19
C ARG A 216 10.45 -8.82 -12.49
N ILE A 217 10.75 -8.05 -13.54
CA ILE A 217 9.82 -7.09 -14.12
C ILE A 217 8.85 -7.89 -14.99
N VAL A 218 7.56 -7.80 -14.67
CA VAL A 218 6.49 -8.32 -15.52
C VAL A 218 5.77 -7.10 -16.10
N SER A 219 6.08 -6.75 -17.34
CA SER A 219 5.44 -5.61 -18.00
C SER A 219 3.95 -5.93 -18.20
N GLY A 220 3.11 -5.32 -17.40
CA GLY A 220 1.66 -5.26 -17.61
C GLY A 220 1.28 -3.91 -18.23
N PRO A 221 0.15 -3.84 -18.97
CA PRO A 221 -0.33 -2.56 -19.48
C PRO A 221 -0.68 -1.63 -18.32
N GLU A 222 -0.37 -0.34 -18.47
CA GLU A 222 -0.87 0.67 -17.54
C GLU A 222 -2.39 0.78 -17.72
N PRO A 223 -3.17 0.73 -16.64
CA PRO A 223 -4.59 0.95 -16.73
C PRO A 223 -4.86 2.39 -17.19
N HIS A 224 -5.83 2.55 -18.05
CA HIS A 224 -6.28 3.88 -18.45
C HIS A 224 -7.04 4.52 -17.28
N ILE A 225 -6.46 5.57 -16.70
CA ILE A 225 -7.09 6.35 -15.62
C ILE A 225 -7.86 7.50 -16.27
N GLN A 226 -9.19 7.41 -16.22
CA GLN A 226 -10.05 8.49 -16.68
C GLN A 226 -9.89 9.71 -15.75
N ARG A 227 -9.94 10.90 -16.36
CA ARG A 227 -9.94 12.17 -15.63
C ARG A 227 -11.19 12.94 -15.97
N ASP A 228 -11.74 13.65 -14.99
CA ASP A 228 -12.84 14.55 -15.23
C ASP A 228 -12.45 15.67 -16.18
N ALA A 229 -13.41 16.10 -17.00
CA ALA A 229 -13.31 17.35 -17.71
C ALA A 229 -13.30 18.52 -16.72
N GLN A 230 -12.86 19.69 -17.19
CA GLN A 230 -12.88 20.90 -16.37
C GLN A 230 -14.29 21.14 -15.83
N GLN A 231 -14.39 21.35 -14.52
CA GLN A 231 -15.65 21.69 -13.87
C GLN A 231 -16.05 23.12 -14.26
N LEU A 232 -17.26 23.27 -14.78
CA LEU A 232 -17.77 24.58 -15.27
C LEU A 232 -18.72 25.26 -14.29
N GLY A 233 -19.07 24.62 -13.19
CA GLY A 233 -19.98 25.16 -12.18
C GLY A 233 -19.90 24.36 -10.88
N PRO A 234 -20.52 24.87 -9.81
CA PRO A 234 -20.56 24.15 -8.53
C PRO A 234 -21.28 22.82 -8.67
N ARG A 235 -20.87 21.84 -7.89
CA ARG A 235 -21.57 20.58 -7.69
C ARG A 235 -21.94 20.48 -6.23
N GLU A 236 -23.12 19.98 -5.94
CA GLU A 236 -23.62 19.86 -4.58
C GLU A 236 -24.10 18.42 -4.37
N GLY A 237 -23.81 17.88 -3.19
CA GLY A 237 -24.30 16.57 -2.75
C GLY A 237 -24.82 16.70 -1.32
N PHE A 238 -25.92 16.05 -1.02
CA PHE A 238 -26.52 16.01 0.31
C PHE A 238 -26.81 14.57 0.69
N ASP A 239 -26.50 14.25 1.93
CA ASP A 239 -26.85 12.98 2.54
C ASP A 239 -27.26 13.21 3.99
N THR A 240 -27.94 12.24 4.60
CA THR A 240 -28.39 12.32 5.99
C THR A 240 -27.77 11.19 6.80
N PHE A 241 -27.31 11.53 7.99
CA PHE A 241 -26.71 10.60 8.94
C PHE A 241 -27.32 10.82 10.32
N ASP A 242 -27.57 9.77 11.08
CA ASP A 242 -28.20 9.88 12.42
C ASP A 242 -27.18 10.31 13.48
N ILE A 243 -26.77 11.58 13.40
CA ILE A 243 -25.86 12.24 14.34
C ILE A 243 -26.36 13.66 14.66
N PRO A 244 -26.04 14.19 15.86
CA PRO A 244 -26.51 15.53 16.29
C PRO A 244 -25.79 16.71 15.61
N THR A 245 -24.80 16.46 14.75
CA THR A 245 -23.97 17.48 14.11
C THR A 245 -24.12 17.45 12.60
N SER A 246 -23.85 18.59 11.94
CA SER A 246 -23.78 18.68 10.48
C SER A 246 -22.33 18.82 10.03
N ASN A 247 -21.94 18.06 9.01
CA ASN A 247 -20.64 18.15 8.36
C ASN A 247 -20.78 18.90 7.04
N LEU A 248 -19.94 19.92 6.82
CA LEU A 248 -19.83 20.66 5.57
C LEU A 248 -18.42 20.44 5.01
N CYS A 249 -18.34 19.86 3.81
CA CYS A 249 -17.10 19.69 3.08
C CYS A 249 -17.09 20.61 1.85
N LEU A 250 -16.00 21.36 1.66
CA LEU A 250 -15.76 22.21 0.51
C LEU A 250 -14.45 21.77 -0.16
N SER A 251 -14.42 21.65 -1.52
CA SER A 251 -13.22 21.27 -2.28
C SER A 251 -13.09 22.13 -3.55
#